data_93cf8fa42551de98a59244ed1a713047
#
_entry.id   93cf8fa42551de98a59244ed1a713047
#
_cell.length_a   1.000
_cell.length_b   1.000
_cell.length_c   1.000
_cell.angle_alpha   90.00
_cell.angle_beta   90.00
_cell.angle_gamma   90.00
#
_symmetry.space_group_name_H-M   'P 1'
#
loop_
_entity.id
_entity.type
_entity.pdbx_description
1 polymer ?
#
loop_
_entity_poly.entity_id
_entity_poly.type
_entity_poly.pdbx_seq_one_letter_code
_entity_poly.pdbx_strand_id
1 'polypeptide(L)'
;RYFTYASWVLSAASALVALVPFVYIWKILRDVLDAAPNYAQAVNIPHYGWMAVLFAVLSYLIYVAALMCSHLSAFRVATNLRLAVSEHLAVLPLGFAETFGSGKLRKIIHESTGAAETYLAHQLPDQYNAIATPVGLLVLLLAFDWRLGLLSLAPVVLAFLIMATMTGK
;
A
#
# COMPACT_ATOMS: atom_id res chain seq x y z
N ARG A 1 -8.87 -8.33 14.31
CA ARG A 1 -7.44 -8.71 14.19
C ARG A 1 -7.14 -9.41 12.85
N TYR A 2 -7.86 -10.50 12.47
CA TYR A 2 -7.56 -11.26 11.24
C TYR A 2 -7.68 -10.40 9.97
N PHE A 3 -8.70 -9.56 9.84
CA PHE A 3 -8.88 -8.68 8.68
C PHE A 3 -7.78 -7.62 8.54
N THR A 4 -7.25 -7.13 9.66
CA THR A 4 -6.12 -6.19 9.66
C THR A 4 -4.85 -6.86 9.10
N TYR A 5 -4.49 -8.03 9.61
CA TYR A 5 -3.32 -8.76 9.10
C TYR A 5 -3.52 -9.20 7.64
N ALA A 6 -4.73 -9.65 7.28
CA ALA A 6 -5.06 -10.01 5.91
C ALA A 6 -4.89 -8.81 4.96
N SER A 7 -5.31 -7.60 5.35
CA SER A 7 -5.13 -6.40 4.52
C SER A 7 -3.65 -6.07 4.28
N TRP A 8 -2.79 -6.21 5.29
CA TRP A 8 -1.36 -5.96 5.16
C TRP A 8 -0.68 -6.94 4.20
N VAL A 9 -0.95 -8.23 4.39
CA VAL A 9 -0.39 -9.30 3.53
C VAL A 9 -0.88 -9.16 2.10
N LEU A 10 -2.18 -8.90 1.90
CA LEU A 10 -2.76 -8.70 0.57
C LEU A 10 -2.21 -7.44 -0.10
N SER A 11 -2.03 -6.35 0.65
CA SER A 11 -1.46 -5.11 0.13
C SER A 11 -0.01 -5.31 -0.35
N ALA A 12 0.82 -5.97 0.47
CA ALA A 12 2.19 -6.32 0.07
C ALA A 12 2.21 -7.28 -1.12
N ALA A 13 1.34 -8.30 -1.12
CA ALA A 13 1.24 -9.25 -2.24
C ALA A 13 0.81 -8.55 -3.54
N SER A 14 -0.16 -7.62 -3.49
CA SER A 14 -0.58 -6.84 -4.66
C SER A 14 0.57 -6.03 -5.24
N ALA A 15 1.40 -5.42 -4.39
CA ALA A 15 2.57 -4.66 -4.80
C ALA A 15 3.60 -5.53 -5.54
N LEU A 16 3.86 -6.73 -5.05
CA LEU A 16 4.77 -7.68 -5.71
C LEU A 16 4.20 -8.19 -7.04
N VAL A 17 2.91 -8.52 -7.09
CA VAL A 17 2.23 -8.96 -8.32
C VAL A 17 2.20 -7.83 -9.36
N ALA A 18 2.10 -6.57 -8.95
CA ALA A 18 2.15 -5.40 -9.82
C ALA A 18 3.50 -5.23 -10.54
N LEU A 19 4.57 -5.89 -10.07
CA LEU A 19 5.87 -5.88 -10.75
C LEU A 19 5.96 -6.91 -11.89
N VAL A 20 5.11 -7.93 -11.90
CA VAL A 20 5.12 -8.99 -12.92
C VAL A 20 4.90 -8.47 -14.34
N PRO A 21 4.00 -7.52 -14.62
CA PRO A 21 3.85 -6.89 -15.92
C PRO A 21 5.16 -6.33 -16.51
N PHE A 22 6.04 -5.76 -15.66
CA PHE A 22 7.32 -5.22 -16.11
C PHE A 22 8.26 -6.33 -16.63
N VAL A 23 8.19 -7.53 -16.04
CA VAL A 23 8.92 -8.71 -16.54
C VAL A 23 8.43 -9.11 -17.93
N TYR A 24 7.13 -9.07 -18.17
CA TYR A 24 6.57 -9.38 -19.49
C TYR A 24 6.87 -8.30 -20.52
N ILE A 25 6.86 -7.01 -20.14
CA ILE A 25 7.30 -5.91 -21.01
C ILE A 25 8.75 -6.09 -21.40
N TRP A 26 9.62 -6.45 -20.45
CA TRP A 26 11.01 -6.77 -20.75
C TRP A 26 11.15 -7.95 -21.73
N LYS A 27 10.35 -9.02 -21.56
CA LYS A 27 10.34 -10.16 -22.49
C LYS A 27 9.90 -9.74 -23.90
N ILE A 28 8.88 -8.87 -24.01
CA ILE A 28 8.44 -8.31 -25.30
C ILE A 28 9.60 -7.54 -25.94
N LEU A 29 10.24 -6.66 -25.19
CA LEU A 29 11.35 -5.85 -25.70
C LEU A 29 12.50 -6.74 -26.19
N ARG A 30 12.84 -7.77 -25.42
CA ARG A 30 13.86 -8.73 -25.79
C ARG A 30 13.51 -9.50 -27.06
N ASP A 31 12.28 -10.01 -27.17
CA ASP A 31 11.78 -10.76 -28.32
C ASP A 31 11.86 -9.89 -29.62
N VAL A 32 11.50 -8.59 -29.49
CA VAL A 32 11.60 -7.62 -30.59
C VAL A 32 13.04 -7.35 -30.99
N LEU A 33 13.95 -7.15 -30.03
CA LEU A 33 15.36 -6.87 -30.28
C LEU A 33 16.08 -8.08 -30.89
N ASP A 34 15.78 -9.28 -30.41
CA ASP A 34 16.36 -10.53 -30.89
C ASP A 34 15.89 -10.88 -32.33
N ALA A 35 14.64 -10.41 -32.69
CA ALA A 35 14.08 -10.61 -34.04
C ALA A 35 14.57 -9.59 -35.07
N ALA A 36 15.32 -8.56 -34.71
CA ALA A 36 15.78 -7.53 -35.62
C ALA A 36 16.79 -8.10 -36.66
N PRO A 37 16.70 -7.74 -37.97
CA PRO A 37 15.78 -6.81 -38.60
C PRO A 37 14.42 -7.42 -39.02
N ASN A 38 14.19 -8.71 -38.83
CA ASN A 38 12.99 -9.43 -39.27
C ASN A 38 11.97 -9.56 -38.11
N TYR A 39 11.25 -8.49 -37.81
CA TYR A 39 10.28 -8.41 -36.68
C TYR A 39 9.10 -9.40 -36.78
N ALA A 40 8.87 -10.02 -37.96
CA ALA A 40 7.85 -11.07 -38.11
C ALA A 40 8.17 -12.34 -37.30
N GLN A 41 9.41 -12.50 -36.87
CA GLN A 41 9.84 -13.64 -36.04
C GLN A 41 9.54 -13.46 -34.54
N ALA A 42 9.15 -12.26 -34.09
CA ALA A 42 8.72 -12.00 -32.71
C ALA A 42 7.28 -12.49 -32.47
N VAL A 43 7.10 -13.80 -32.39
CA VAL A 43 5.77 -14.47 -32.36
C VAL A 43 5.13 -14.39 -30.98
N ASN A 44 5.91 -14.20 -29.91
CA ASN A 44 5.40 -14.27 -28.52
C ASN A 44 4.81 -12.96 -27.99
N ILE A 45 4.89 -11.86 -28.74
CA ILE A 45 4.42 -10.54 -28.32
C ILE A 45 2.96 -10.57 -27.82
N PRO A 46 1.99 -11.17 -28.56
CA PRO A 46 0.59 -11.19 -28.08
C PRO A 46 0.43 -11.97 -26.79
N HIS A 47 1.14 -13.08 -26.62
CA HIS A 47 1.09 -13.90 -25.42
C HIS A 47 1.64 -13.11 -24.21
N TYR A 48 2.81 -12.48 -24.32
CA TYR A 48 3.41 -11.70 -23.25
C TYR A 48 2.56 -10.45 -22.94
N GLY A 49 1.96 -9.82 -23.95
CA GLY A 49 1.04 -8.71 -23.78
C GLY A 49 -0.19 -9.10 -22.96
N TRP A 50 -0.84 -10.21 -23.29
CA TRP A 50 -1.98 -10.71 -22.52
C TRP A 50 -1.59 -11.08 -21.08
N MET A 51 -0.44 -11.69 -20.87
CA MET A 51 0.05 -11.99 -19.51
C MET A 51 0.32 -10.74 -18.71
N ALA A 52 0.91 -9.70 -19.31
CA ALA A 52 1.12 -8.42 -18.65
C ALA A 52 -0.21 -7.79 -18.20
N VAL A 53 -1.22 -7.76 -19.06
CA VAL A 53 -2.56 -7.26 -18.73
C VAL A 53 -3.20 -8.10 -17.63
N LEU A 54 -3.14 -9.41 -17.72
CA LEU A 54 -3.72 -10.33 -16.74
C LEU A 54 -3.13 -10.09 -15.35
N PHE A 55 -1.80 -9.99 -15.22
CA PHE A 55 -1.17 -9.72 -13.93
C PHE A 55 -1.41 -8.30 -13.42
N ALA A 56 -1.55 -7.31 -14.30
CA ALA A 56 -1.94 -5.96 -13.92
C ALA A 56 -3.36 -5.94 -13.31
N VAL A 57 -4.32 -6.61 -13.97
CA VAL A 57 -5.69 -6.73 -13.45
C VAL A 57 -5.70 -7.54 -12.14
N LEU A 58 -4.96 -8.64 -12.06
CA LEU A 58 -4.87 -9.47 -10.87
C LEU A 58 -4.31 -8.68 -9.67
N SER A 59 -3.25 -7.90 -9.88
CA SER A 59 -2.69 -7.06 -8.81
C SER A 59 -3.71 -6.05 -8.29
N TYR A 60 -4.46 -5.43 -9.19
CA TYR A 60 -5.52 -4.49 -8.83
C TYR A 60 -6.63 -5.17 -8.02
N LEU A 61 -7.09 -6.36 -8.43
CA LEU A 61 -8.12 -7.11 -7.70
C LEU A 61 -7.65 -7.50 -6.30
N ILE A 62 -6.39 -7.93 -6.14
CA ILE A 62 -5.79 -8.22 -4.84
C ILE A 62 -5.75 -6.96 -3.97
N TYR A 63 -5.40 -5.81 -4.54
CA TYR A 63 -5.37 -4.55 -3.81
C TYR A 63 -6.77 -4.11 -3.36
N VAL A 64 -7.78 -4.25 -4.20
CA VAL A 64 -9.19 -3.99 -3.82
C VAL A 64 -9.62 -4.89 -2.67
N ALA A 65 -9.26 -6.18 -2.72
CA ALA A 65 -9.55 -7.11 -1.62
C ALA A 65 -8.82 -6.69 -0.32
N ALA A 66 -7.58 -6.22 -0.41
CA ALA A 66 -6.83 -5.69 0.73
C ALA A 66 -7.53 -4.48 1.36
N LEU A 67 -8.00 -3.53 0.54
CA LEU A 67 -8.75 -2.36 1.00
C LEU A 67 -10.09 -2.75 1.64
N MET A 68 -10.83 -3.70 1.07
CA MET A 68 -12.07 -4.21 1.68
C MET A 68 -11.83 -4.78 3.08
N CYS A 69 -10.79 -5.60 3.24
CA CYS A 69 -10.40 -6.12 4.55
C CYS A 69 -10.02 -5.01 5.53
N SER A 70 -9.29 -4.00 5.05
CA SER A 70 -8.87 -2.85 5.83
C SER A 70 -10.06 -2.02 6.33
N HIS A 71 -10.99 -1.66 5.44
CA HIS A 71 -12.19 -0.91 5.81
C HIS A 71 -13.06 -1.66 6.81
N LEU A 72 -13.28 -2.97 6.62
CA LEU A 72 -14.03 -3.79 7.58
C LEU A 72 -13.39 -3.79 8.97
N SER A 73 -12.06 -3.82 9.02
CA SER A 73 -11.32 -3.74 10.28
C SER A 73 -11.42 -2.36 10.91
N ALA A 74 -11.24 -1.31 10.12
CA ALA A 74 -11.27 0.07 10.56
C ALA A 74 -12.64 0.46 11.16
N PHE A 75 -13.74 0.11 10.48
CA PHE A 75 -15.08 0.38 10.97
C PHE A 75 -15.38 -0.33 12.31
N ARG A 76 -14.94 -1.57 12.47
CA ARG A 76 -15.10 -2.28 13.75
C ARG A 76 -14.32 -1.63 14.87
N VAL A 77 -13.08 -1.23 14.61
CA VAL A 77 -12.24 -0.53 15.61
C VAL A 77 -12.84 0.82 15.96
N ALA A 78 -13.26 1.62 14.97
CA ALA A 78 -13.87 2.92 15.20
C ALA A 78 -15.17 2.82 15.99
N THR A 79 -16.02 1.84 15.68
CA THR A 79 -17.26 1.60 16.43
C THR A 79 -16.99 1.23 17.87
N ASN A 80 -16.04 0.31 18.11
CA ASN A 80 -15.67 -0.09 19.47
C ASN A 80 -15.06 1.06 20.27
N LEU A 81 -14.24 1.91 19.62
CA LEU A 81 -13.68 3.09 20.26
C LEU A 81 -14.75 4.10 20.62
N ARG A 82 -15.69 4.38 19.71
CA ARG A 82 -16.81 5.29 19.97
C ARG A 82 -17.68 4.78 21.13
N LEU A 83 -17.96 3.48 21.15
CA LEU A 83 -18.73 2.87 22.22
C LEU A 83 -18.01 2.98 23.57
N ALA A 84 -16.74 2.59 23.64
CA ALA A 84 -15.93 2.65 24.86
C ALA A 84 -15.82 4.08 25.42
N VAL A 85 -15.59 5.07 24.53
CA VAL A 85 -15.56 6.50 24.94
C VAL A 85 -16.93 6.97 25.45
N SER A 86 -18.02 6.58 24.77
CA SER A 86 -19.37 6.96 25.16
C SER A 86 -19.76 6.32 26.50
N GLU A 87 -19.45 5.05 26.72
CA GLU A 87 -19.67 4.36 28.00
C GLU A 87 -18.89 5.01 29.14
N HIS A 88 -17.62 5.38 28.89
CA HIS A 88 -16.81 6.07 29.88
C HIS A 88 -17.39 7.45 30.24
N LEU A 89 -17.86 8.20 29.23
CA LEU A 89 -18.48 9.51 29.46
C LEU A 89 -19.80 9.41 30.23
N ALA A 90 -20.56 8.33 30.06
CA ALA A 90 -21.82 8.12 30.74
C ALA A 90 -21.68 7.92 32.27
N VAL A 91 -20.55 7.48 32.75
CA VAL A 91 -20.26 7.27 34.18
C VAL A 91 -19.57 8.48 34.84
N LEU A 92 -19.21 9.51 34.08
CA LEU A 92 -18.57 10.70 34.61
C LEU A 92 -19.63 11.63 35.26
N PRO A 93 -19.26 12.42 36.32
CA PRO A 93 -20.15 13.39 36.92
C PRO A 93 -20.67 14.43 35.92
N LEU A 94 -21.91 14.86 36.08
CA LEU A 94 -22.56 15.83 35.18
C LEU A 94 -21.75 17.12 35.01
N GLY A 95 -21.13 17.60 36.10
CA GLY A 95 -20.29 18.80 36.09
C GLY A 95 -19.06 18.69 35.16
N PHE A 96 -18.60 17.48 34.83
CA PHE A 96 -17.55 17.29 33.83
C PHE A 96 -18.08 17.64 32.44
N ALA A 97 -19.28 17.18 32.09
CA ALA A 97 -19.89 17.47 30.80
C ALA A 97 -20.16 18.96 30.61
N GLU A 98 -20.61 19.66 31.68
CA GLU A 98 -20.83 21.11 31.70
C GLU A 98 -19.50 21.88 31.49
N THR A 99 -18.43 21.47 32.18
CA THR A 99 -17.11 22.12 32.07
C THR A 99 -16.46 21.93 30.68
N PHE A 100 -16.63 20.75 30.11
CA PHE A 100 -16.01 20.44 28.78
C PHE A 100 -16.81 21.01 27.61
N GLY A 101 -18.12 21.14 27.76
CA GLY A 101 -19.05 21.55 26.71
C GLY A 101 -19.32 20.45 25.67
N SER A 102 -20.57 20.43 25.19
CA SER A 102 -21.05 19.40 24.27
C SER A 102 -20.25 19.34 22.92
N GLY A 103 -19.82 20.49 22.42
CA GLY A 103 -19.05 20.59 21.19
C GLY A 103 -17.68 19.89 21.26
N LYS A 104 -16.96 20.05 22.38
CA LYS A 104 -15.67 19.41 22.60
C LYS A 104 -15.80 17.90 22.80
N LEU A 105 -16.84 17.46 23.51
CA LEU A 105 -17.14 16.03 23.67
C LEU A 105 -17.48 15.38 22.33
N ARG A 106 -18.32 16.04 21.51
CA ARG A 106 -18.65 15.58 20.16
C ARG A 106 -17.38 15.46 19.29
N LYS A 107 -16.48 16.42 19.35
CA LYS A 107 -15.20 16.40 18.63
C LYS A 107 -14.36 15.18 19.01
N ILE A 108 -14.21 14.89 20.30
CA ILE A 108 -13.47 13.73 20.79
C ILE A 108 -14.10 12.42 20.27
N ILE A 109 -15.43 12.28 20.36
CA ILE A 109 -16.12 11.06 19.98
C ILE A 109 -16.08 10.83 18.46
N HIS A 110 -16.23 11.87 17.65
CA HIS A 110 -16.35 11.71 16.19
C HIS A 110 -15.06 11.97 15.43
N GLU A 111 -14.37 13.07 15.71
CA GLU A 111 -13.18 13.44 14.90
C GLU A 111 -11.96 12.62 15.30
N SER A 112 -11.68 12.46 16.61
CA SER A 112 -10.50 11.71 17.04
C SER A 112 -10.61 10.21 16.71
N THR A 113 -11.82 9.64 16.84
CA THR A 113 -12.05 8.24 16.43
C THR A 113 -12.06 8.08 14.90
N GLY A 114 -12.54 9.09 14.16
CA GLY A 114 -12.47 9.14 12.70
C GLY A 114 -11.05 9.19 12.16
N ALA A 115 -10.15 9.91 12.85
CA ALA A 115 -8.73 9.91 12.49
C ALA A 115 -8.09 8.52 12.61
N ALA A 116 -8.41 7.77 13.69
CA ALA A 116 -7.97 6.39 13.86
C ALA A 116 -8.55 5.45 12.77
N GLU A 117 -9.82 5.67 12.38
CA GLU A 117 -10.46 4.93 11.29
C GLU A 117 -9.72 5.14 9.96
N THR A 118 -9.45 6.41 9.60
CA THR A 118 -8.72 6.77 8.37
C THR A 118 -7.31 6.17 8.36
N TYR A 119 -6.61 6.22 9.48
CA TYR A 119 -5.28 5.62 9.61
C TYR A 119 -5.30 4.11 9.34
N LEU A 120 -6.22 3.39 9.96
CA LEU A 120 -6.35 1.93 9.81
C LEU A 120 -6.87 1.55 8.42
N ALA A 121 -7.77 2.35 7.83
CA ALA A 121 -8.39 2.03 6.54
C ALA A 121 -7.45 2.25 5.35
N HIS A 122 -6.64 3.29 5.37
CA HIS A 122 -5.84 3.74 4.23
C HIS A 122 -4.34 3.72 4.52
N GLN A 123 -3.88 4.41 5.57
CA GLN A 123 -2.45 4.63 5.77
C GLN A 123 -1.68 3.35 6.05
N LEU A 124 -2.24 2.41 6.83
CA LEU A 124 -1.56 1.15 7.12
C LEU A 124 -1.39 0.26 5.89
N PRO A 125 -2.44 -0.06 5.09
CA PRO A 125 -2.25 -0.84 3.87
C PRO A 125 -1.29 -0.17 2.89
N ASP A 126 -1.37 1.16 2.75
CA ASP A 126 -0.50 1.93 1.87
C ASP A 126 0.97 1.89 2.31
N GLN A 127 1.25 1.88 3.62
CA GLN A 127 2.61 1.72 4.14
C GLN A 127 3.22 0.36 3.76
N TYR A 128 2.45 -0.72 3.86
CA TYR A 128 2.93 -2.06 3.45
C TYR A 128 3.17 -2.14 1.94
N ASN A 129 2.31 -1.52 1.14
CA ASN A 129 2.51 -1.39 -0.30
C ASN A 129 3.76 -0.57 -0.63
N ALA A 130 3.91 0.59 0.03
CA ALA A 130 5.04 1.51 -0.16
C ALA A 130 6.40 0.91 0.23
N ILE A 131 6.43 -0.06 1.15
CA ILE A 131 7.64 -0.80 1.50
C ILE A 131 7.87 -1.97 0.53
N ALA A 132 6.81 -2.72 0.21
CA ALA A 132 6.91 -3.91 -0.64
C ALA A 132 7.31 -3.57 -2.08
N THR A 133 6.85 -2.45 -2.63
CA THR A 133 7.14 -2.03 -4.01
C THR A 133 8.63 -1.78 -4.25
N PRO A 134 9.34 -0.90 -3.51
CA PRO A 134 10.75 -0.67 -3.75
C PRO A 134 11.63 -1.88 -3.41
N VAL A 135 11.27 -2.67 -2.39
CA VAL A 135 11.98 -3.91 -2.08
C VAL A 135 11.83 -4.92 -3.21
N GLY A 136 10.60 -5.14 -3.69
CA GLY A 136 10.34 -6.03 -4.82
C GLY A 136 11.02 -5.56 -6.10
N LEU A 137 11.01 -4.25 -6.38
CA LEU A 137 11.69 -3.67 -7.54
C LEU A 137 13.20 -3.84 -7.45
N LEU A 138 13.80 -3.63 -6.29
CA LEU A 138 15.23 -3.85 -6.07
C LEU A 138 15.61 -5.31 -6.31
N VAL A 139 14.84 -6.25 -5.76
CA VAL A 139 15.06 -7.70 -5.99
C VAL A 139 14.93 -8.03 -7.46
N LEU A 140 13.95 -7.48 -8.16
CA LEU A 140 13.76 -7.68 -9.59
C LEU A 140 14.95 -7.16 -10.40
N LEU A 141 15.43 -5.94 -10.11
CA LEU A 141 16.57 -5.33 -10.80
C LEU A 141 17.86 -6.12 -10.54
N LEU A 142 18.10 -6.57 -9.30
CA LEU A 142 19.25 -7.42 -8.97
C LEU A 142 19.19 -8.78 -9.68
N ALA A 143 18.00 -9.33 -9.90
CA ALA A 143 17.82 -10.59 -10.61
C ALA A 143 18.07 -10.45 -12.13
N PHE A 144 17.76 -9.28 -12.72
CA PHE A 144 18.04 -9.02 -14.13
C PHE A 144 19.51 -8.65 -14.39
N ASP A 145 20.02 -7.68 -13.62
CA ASP A 145 21.43 -7.26 -13.68
C ASP A 145 21.82 -6.66 -12.31
N TRP A 146 22.76 -7.31 -11.63
CA TRP A 146 23.25 -6.88 -10.33
C TRP A 146 23.82 -5.44 -10.34
N ARG A 147 24.36 -5.01 -11.48
CA ARG A 147 24.93 -3.65 -11.65
C ARG A 147 23.82 -2.62 -11.67
N LEU A 148 22.74 -2.88 -12.41
CA LEU A 148 21.55 -2.01 -12.42
C LEU A 148 20.88 -1.97 -11.04
N GLY A 149 20.79 -3.12 -10.37
CA GLY A 149 20.26 -3.20 -9.01
C GLY A 149 21.05 -2.36 -8.02
N LEU A 150 22.39 -2.43 -8.05
CA LEU A 150 23.24 -1.60 -7.20
C LEU A 150 23.13 -0.10 -7.54
N LEU A 151 23.08 0.24 -8.82
CA LEU A 151 22.94 1.64 -9.25
C LEU A 151 21.60 2.24 -8.81
N SER A 152 20.54 1.43 -8.79
CA SER A 152 19.20 1.87 -8.35
C SER A 152 19.13 2.19 -6.85
N LEU A 153 20.08 1.74 -6.04
CA LEU A 153 20.18 2.13 -4.62
C LEU A 153 20.68 3.55 -4.43
N ALA A 154 21.42 4.12 -5.37
CA ALA A 154 21.99 5.46 -5.23
C ALA A 154 20.92 6.55 -5.00
N PRO A 155 19.84 6.66 -5.81
CA PRO A 155 18.78 7.64 -5.56
C PRO A 155 18.01 7.36 -4.26
N VAL A 156 17.88 6.10 -3.85
CA VAL A 156 17.21 5.74 -2.59
C VAL A 156 18.01 6.24 -1.40
N VAL A 157 19.33 5.98 -1.37
CA VAL A 157 20.22 6.47 -0.32
C VAL A 157 20.22 8.01 -0.29
N LEU A 158 20.28 8.65 -1.46
CA LEU A 158 20.22 10.10 -1.56
C LEU A 158 18.92 10.67 -1.00
N ALA A 159 17.78 10.06 -1.31
CA ALA A 159 16.47 10.46 -0.78
C ALA A 159 16.42 10.34 0.75
N PHE A 160 16.95 9.26 1.33
CA PHE A 160 17.03 9.10 2.78
C PHE A 160 17.94 10.14 3.43
N LEU A 161 19.08 10.45 2.82
CA LEU A 161 20.00 11.50 3.32
C LEU A 161 19.31 12.88 3.32
N ILE A 162 18.62 13.24 2.23
CA ILE A 162 17.87 14.50 2.14
C ILE A 162 16.77 14.53 3.21
N MET A 163 16.00 13.45 3.37
CA MET A 163 14.94 13.37 4.37
C MET A 163 15.48 13.49 5.79
N ALA A 164 16.61 12.87 6.11
CA ALA A 164 17.27 12.99 7.41
C ALA A 164 17.71 14.42 7.72
N THR A 165 18.15 15.19 6.72
CA THR A 165 18.51 16.61 6.90
C THR A 165 17.29 17.52 7.13
N MET A 166 16.11 17.12 6.60
CA MET A 166 14.87 17.89 6.77
C MET A 166 14.17 17.59 8.10
N THR A 167 14.28 16.37 8.61
CA THR A 167 13.67 15.98 9.90
C THR A 167 14.51 16.34 11.11
N GLY A 168 15.77 16.67 10.93
CA GLY A 168 16.73 17.08 11.99
C GLY A 168 16.64 18.56 12.40
N LYS A 169 15.62 19.30 11.93
CA LYS A 169 15.29 20.66 12.36
C LYS A 169 13.93 20.65 13.07
#